data_9bb25c02ffa229b7a5b06246d0b3f895
#
_entry.id   9bb25c02ffa229b7a5b06246d0b3f895
#
_cell.length_a   1.000
_cell.length_b   1.000
_cell.length_c   1.000
_cell.angle_alpha   90.00
_cell.angle_beta   90.00
_cell.angle_gamma   90.00
#
_symmetry.space_group_name_H-M   'P 1'
#
loop_
_entity.id
_entity.type
_entity.pdbx_description
1 polymer ?
#
loop_
_entity_poly.entity_id
_entity_poly.type
_entity_poly.pdbx_seq_one_letter_code
_entity_poly.pdbx_strand_id
1 'polypeptide(L)'
;LKKVKNAQRHQLIPRPIGEAALVLFVTLVVFILLGLVWGLIHPTTQLTVAADGGADTVPGTEDASFRALAYFLALTGLGGLAIGLWAFRTRMRSLLMMLWVGVVTLWGSVTSWTVGTWLAEKLHADPLPTDPHPGDLFHLVEATNPGSGMLVGTALALVAYWLAATFVDPEDF
;
A
#
# COMPACT_ATOMS: atom_id res chain seq x y z
N LEU A 1 -59.64 4.02 13.33
CA LEU A 1 -58.47 4.85 12.92
C LEU A 1 -57.23 4.32 13.62
N LYS A 2 -56.56 3.30 12.99
CA LYS A 2 -55.27 2.78 13.42
C LYS A 2 -54.17 3.76 12.95
N LYS A 3 -53.56 4.52 13.88
CA LYS A 3 -52.29 5.22 13.67
C LYS A 3 -51.21 4.19 13.42
N VAL A 4 -50.78 4.04 12.19
CA VAL A 4 -49.54 3.34 11.84
C VAL A 4 -48.41 4.22 12.39
N LYS A 5 -47.82 3.83 13.51
CA LYS A 5 -46.58 4.36 14.00
C LYS A 5 -45.50 3.95 13.01
N ASN A 6 -45.09 4.84 12.11
CA ASN A 6 -43.85 4.75 11.38
C ASN A 6 -42.73 4.70 12.41
N ALA A 7 -42.23 3.52 12.67
CA ALA A 7 -40.98 3.32 13.38
C ALA A 7 -39.87 3.87 12.47
N GLN A 8 -39.55 5.15 12.63
CA GLN A 8 -38.30 5.70 12.12
C GLN A 8 -37.18 4.88 12.78
N ARG A 9 -36.63 3.94 12.03
CA ARG A 9 -35.36 3.34 12.42
C ARG A 9 -34.36 4.50 12.49
N HIS A 10 -34.01 4.92 13.68
CA HIS A 10 -32.87 5.79 13.92
C HIS A 10 -31.67 5.09 13.28
N GLN A 11 -31.21 5.58 12.14
CA GLN A 11 -29.91 5.18 11.64
C GLN A 11 -28.89 5.72 12.62
N LEU A 12 -28.31 4.84 13.41
CA LEU A 12 -27.34 5.19 14.48
C LEU A 12 -26.08 5.87 13.90
N ILE A 13 -25.83 5.69 12.59
CA ILE A 13 -24.70 6.29 11.91
C ILE A 13 -25.20 7.04 10.66
N PRO A 14 -24.86 8.32 10.47
CA PRO A 14 -25.15 9.03 9.24
C PRO A 14 -24.53 8.33 8.03
N ARG A 15 -25.29 8.20 6.95
CA ARG A 15 -24.88 7.51 5.73
C ARG A 15 -23.48 7.90 5.22
N PRO A 16 -23.08 9.19 5.15
CA PRO A 16 -21.76 9.58 4.68
C PRO A 16 -20.63 9.06 5.57
N ILE A 17 -20.85 8.97 6.88
CA ILE A 17 -19.84 8.43 7.82
C ILE A 17 -19.68 6.91 7.60
N GLY A 18 -20.76 6.19 7.39
CA GLY A 18 -20.70 4.76 7.08
C GLY A 18 -19.98 4.47 5.77
N GLU A 19 -20.21 5.28 4.73
CA GLU A 19 -19.51 5.15 3.45
C GLU A 19 -18.01 5.47 3.58
N ALA A 20 -17.66 6.52 4.31
CA ALA A 20 -16.25 6.88 4.57
C ALA A 20 -15.52 5.79 5.36
N ALA A 21 -16.15 5.22 6.37
CA ALA A 21 -15.59 4.12 7.16
C ALA A 21 -15.38 2.86 6.32
N LEU A 22 -16.30 2.56 5.41
CA LEU A 22 -16.15 1.40 4.52
C LEU A 22 -15.01 1.61 3.52
N VAL A 23 -14.86 2.81 2.96
CA VAL A 23 -13.72 3.15 2.08
C VAL A 23 -12.41 2.98 2.83
N LEU A 24 -12.31 3.48 4.06
CA LEU A 24 -11.13 3.28 4.92
C LEU A 24 -10.83 1.79 5.13
N PHE A 25 -11.83 1.02 5.55
CA PHE A 25 -11.67 -0.40 5.85
C PHE A 25 -11.18 -1.18 4.62
N VAL A 26 -11.87 -1.03 3.47
CA VAL A 26 -11.52 -1.74 2.23
C VAL A 26 -10.12 -1.33 1.78
N THR A 27 -9.79 -0.04 1.82
CA THR A 27 -8.46 0.45 1.43
C THR A 27 -7.37 -0.16 2.30
N LEU A 28 -7.54 -0.16 3.63
CA LEU A 28 -6.55 -0.74 4.54
C LEU A 28 -6.37 -2.24 4.28
N VAL A 29 -7.46 -3.00 4.11
CA VAL A 29 -7.37 -4.44 3.81
C VAL A 29 -6.60 -4.67 2.51
N VAL A 30 -6.94 -3.94 1.44
CA VAL A 30 -6.25 -4.07 0.14
C VAL A 30 -4.76 -3.75 0.28
N PHE A 31 -4.41 -2.64 0.93
CA PHE A 31 -3.01 -2.24 1.06
C PHE A 31 -2.20 -3.12 2.02
N ILE A 32 -2.83 -3.70 3.04
CA ILE A 32 -2.19 -4.76 3.86
C ILE A 32 -1.85 -5.96 2.98
N LEU A 33 -2.79 -6.44 2.16
CA LEU A 33 -2.55 -7.56 1.25
C LEU A 33 -1.44 -7.24 0.24
N LEU A 34 -1.43 -6.02 -0.33
CA LEU A 34 -0.36 -5.59 -1.23
C LEU A 34 0.99 -5.51 -0.51
N GLY A 35 1.02 -5.06 0.74
CA GLY A 35 2.22 -5.07 1.57
C GLY A 35 2.74 -6.48 1.84
N LEU A 36 1.85 -7.43 2.13
CA LEU A 36 2.22 -8.84 2.28
C LEU A 36 2.79 -9.41 0.99
N VAL A 37 2.16 -9.15 -0.16
CA VAL A 37 2.68 -9.57 -1.48
C VAL A 37 4.05 -8.96 -1.72
N TRP A 38 4.22 -7.66 -1.48
CA TRP A 38 5.52 -6.99 -1.64
C TRP A 38 6.59 -7.58 -0.73
N GLY A 39 6.27 -7.85 0.53
CA GLY A 39 7.20 -8.48 1.47
C GLY A 39 7.61 -9.90 1.06
N LEU A 40 6.68 -10.67 0.44
CA LEU A 40 6.98 -12.02 -0.07
C LEU A 40 7.94 -12.00 -1.27
N ILE A 41 7.82 -11.01 -2.17
CA ILE A 41 8.63 -10.90 -3.38
C ILE A 41 9.81 -9.95 -3.22
N HIS A 42 10.08 -9.49 -2.00
CA HIS A 42 11.14 -8.52 -1.73
C HIS A 42 12.51 -9.08 -2.11
N PRO A 43 13.26 -8.44 -3.02
CA PRO A 43 14.60 -8.88 -3.37
C PRO A 43 15.58 -8.60 -2.22
N THR A 44 16.55 -9.48 -2.06
CA THR A 44 17.61 -9.34 -1.05
C THR A 44 18.95 -9.02 -1.69
N THR A 45 19.77 -8.26 -0.98
CA THR A 45 21.17 -8.06 -1.30
C THR A 45 21.99 -9.17 -0.64
N GLN A 46 22.87 -9.82 -1.40
CA GLN A 46 23.80 -10.80 -0.87
C GLN A 46 25.10 -10.09 -0.50
N LEU A 47 25.58 -10.34 0.70
CA LEU A 47 26.85 -9.84 1.21
C LEU A 47 27.78 -11.00 1.48
N THR A 48 29.08 -10.81 1.22
CA THR A 48 30.13 -11.73 1.61
C THR A 48 31.06 -11.06 2.59
N VAL A 49 31.55 -11.83 3.59
CA VAL A 49 32.54 -11.35 4.53
C VAL A 49 33.88 -11.25 3.83
N ALA A 50 34.47 -10.04 3.78
CA ALA A 50 35.77 -9.79 3.21
C ALA A 50 36.92 -10.24 4.15
N ALA A 51 38.12 -10.40 3.60
CA ALA A 51 39.29 -10.84 4.38
C ALA A 51 39.74 -9.83 5.45
N ASP A 52 39.34 -8.57 5.32
CA ASP A 52 39.60 -7.50 6.30
C ASP A 52 38.52 -7.36 7.38
N GLY A 53 37.51 -8.26 7.36
CA GLY A 53 36.36 -8.23 8.26
C GLY A 53 35.24 -7.28 7.80
N GLY A 54 35.38 -6.67 6.62
CA GLY A 54 34.32 -5.89 5.98
C GLY A 54 33.24 -6.77 5.35
N ALA A 55 32.24 -6.14 4.72
CA ALA A 55 31.22 -6.83 3.94
C ALA A 55 31.21 -6.27 2.51
N ASP A 56 31.40 -7.15 1.53
CA ASP A 56 31.35 -6.81 0.13
C ASP A 56 30.04 -7.29 -0.48
N THR A 57 29.44 -6.46 -1.36
CA THR A 57 28.21 -6.84 -2.07
C THR A 57 28.54 -7.84 -3.19
N VAL A 58 27.79 -8.92 -3.26
CA VAL A 58 27.94 -9.92 -4.34
C VAL A 58 27.45 -9.29 -5.65
N PRO A 59 28.27 -9.34 -6.74
CA PRO A 59 27.90 -8.79 -8.04
C PRO A 59 26.56 -9.36 -8.55
N GLY A 60 25.68 -8.46 -9.06
CA GLY A 60 24.34 -8.81 -9.55
C GLY A 60 23.22 -8.72 -8.53
N THR A 61 23.51 -8.35 -7.26
CA THR A 61 22.48 -8.07 -6.23
C THR A 61 22.42 -6.60 -5.84
N GLU A 62 23.23 -5.75 -6.46
CA GLU A 62 23.39 -4.32 -6.14
C GLU A 62 22.12 -3.48 -6.38
N ASP A 63 21.26 -3.93 -7.30
CA ASP A 63 20.01 -3.26 -7.67
C ASP A 63 18.78 -3.73 -6.88
N ALA A 64 18.98 -4.52 -5.82
CA ALA A 64 17.89 -5.08 -5.01
C ALA A 64 16.98 -3.98 -4.44
N SER A 65 17.53 -2.90 -3.90
CA SER A 65 16.77 -1.74 -3.41
C SER A 65 15.92 -1.08 -4.50
N PHE A 66 16.49 -0.90 -5.69
CA PHE A 66 15.76 -0.32 -6.82
C PHE A 66 14.59 -1.21 -7.25
N ARG A 67 14.83 -2.52 -7.38
CA ARG A 67 13.77 -3.49 -7.70
C ARG A 67 12.69 -3.54 -6.63
N ALA A 68 13.07 -3.52 -5.34
CA ALA A 68 12.12 -3.46 -4.24
C ALA A 68 11.23 -2.22 -4.33
N LEU A 69 11.83 -1.05 -4.59
CA LEU A 69 11.09 0.20 -4.78
C LEU A 69 10.16 0.12 -6.00
N ALA A 70 10.63 -0.38 -7.14
CA ALA A 70 9.83 -0.50 -8.36
C ALA A 70 8.59 -1.39 -8.14
N TYR A 71 8.75 -2.54 -7.46
CA TYR A 71 7.63 -3.41 -7.11
C TYR A 71 6.64 -2.72 -6.16
N PHE A 72 7.15 -1.99 -5.15
CA PHE A 72 6.32 -1.22 -4.24
C PHE A 72 5.47 -0.18 -4.98
N LEU A 73 6.09 0.61 -5.87
CA LEU A 73 5.39 1.63 -6.65
C LEU A 73 4.35 1.03 -7.59
N ALA A 74 4.66 -0.08 -8.25
CA ALA A 74 3.73 -0.78 -9.13
C ALA A 74 2.52 -1.31 -8.36
N LEU A 75 2.74 -2.00 -7.24
CA LEU A 75 1.67 -2.57 -6.41
C LEU A 75 0.78 -1.49 -5.80
N THR A 76 1.38 -0.48 -5.16
CA THR A 76 0.61 0.61 -4.52
C THR A 76 -0.07 1.49 -5.57
N GLY A 77 0.54 1.71 -6.73
CA GLY A 77 -0.06 2.42 -7.85
C GLY A 77 -1.29 1.72 -8.41
N LEU A 78 -1.19 0.41 -8.69
CA LEU A 78 -2.34 -0.40 -9.13
C LEU A 78 -3.44 -0.47 -8.07
N GLY A 79 -3.07 -0.62 -6.81
CA GLY A 79 -4.00 -0.58 -5.68
C GLY A 79 -4.74 0.76 -5.60
N GLY A 80 -4.02 1.87 -5.73
CA GLY A 80 -4.60 3.21 -5.76
C GLY A 80 -5.59 3.41 -6.90
N LEU A 81 -5.21 3.03 -8.13
CA LEU A 81 -6.10 3.04 -9.30
C LEU A 81 -7.39 2.25 -9.02
N ALA A 82 -7.27 1.02 -8.52
CA ALA A 82 -8.41 0.16 -8.25
C ALA A 82 -9.34 0.77 -7.18
N ILE A 83 -8.80 1.30 -6.09
CA ILE A 83 -9.57 1.95 -5.02
C ILE A 83 -10.25 3.23 -5.53
N GLY A 84 -9.57 4.07 -6.31
CA GLY A 84 -10.15 5.28 -6.89
C GLY A 84 -11.35 4.98 -7.78
N LEU A 85 -11.21 4.03 -8.71
CA LEU A 85 -12.30 3.61 -9.60
C LEU A 85 -13.44 2.93 -8.84
N TRP A 86 -13.13 2.07 -7.87
CA TRP A 86 -14.13 1.40 -7.05
C TRP A 86 -14.94 2.40 -6.22
N ALA A 87 -14.26 3.33 -5.54
CA ALA A 87 -14.92 4.36 -4.74
C ALA A 87 -15.83 5.24 -5.57
N PHE A 88 -15.39 5.67 -6.75
CA PHE A 88 -16.21 6.46 -7.66
C PHE A 88 -17.48 5.74 -8.12
N ARG A 89 -17.37 4.43 -8.44
CA ARG A 89 -18.52 3.64 -8.94
C ARG A 89 -19.53 3.25 -7.86
N THR A 90 -19.08 3.09 -6.62
CA THR A 90 -19.90 2.46 -5.58
C THR A 90 -20.29 3.39 -4.44
N ARG A 91 -19.71 4.60 -4.35
CA ARG A 91 -19.91 5.54 -3.25
C ARG A 91 -20.51 6.85 -3.72
N MET A 92 -20.83 7.75 -2.78
CA MET A 92 -21.31 9.08 -3.10
C MET A 92 -20.27 9.86 -3.90
N ARG A 93 -20.65 10.32 -5.08
CA ARG A 93 -19.79 11.10 -5.98
C ARG A 93 -19.67 12.52 -5.46
N SER A 94 -18.61 12.84 -4.74
CA SER A 94 -18.38 14.18 -4.19
C SER A 94 -16.87 14.49 -4.11
N LEU A 95 -16.55 15.78 -4.14
CA LEU A 95 -15.16 16.23 -3.93
C LEU A 95 -14.62 15.78 -2.59
N LEU A 96 -15.47 15.81 -1.54
CA LEU A 96 -15.06 15.37 -0.19
C LEU A 96 -14.70 13.88 -0.17
N MET A 97 -15.47 13.05 -0.89
CA MET A 97 -15.16 11.62 -1.01
C MET A 97 -13.86 11.40 -1.78
N MET A 98 -13.62 12.16 -2.86
CA MET A 98 -12.35 12.10 -3.60
C MET A 98 -11.16 12.44 -2.69
N LEU A 99 -11.23 13.51 -1.92
CA LEU A 99 -10.18 13.90 -0.96
C LEU A 99 -9.99 12.82 0.12
N TRP A 100 -11.09 12.24 0.61
CA TRP A 100 -11.04 11.13 1.57
C TRP A 100 -10.33 9.91 1.00
N VAL A 101 -10.64 9.52 -0.24
CA VAL A 101 -9.91 8.46 -0.97
C VAL A 101 -8.41 8.76 -1.02
N GLY A 102 -8.02 10.00 -1.31
CA GLY A 102 -6.62 10.42 -1.27
C GLY A 102 -5.97 10.20 0.08
N VAL A 103 -6.62 10.64 1.17
CA VAL A 103 -6.09 10.48 2.53
C VAL A 103 -5.95 9.00 2.91
N VAL A 104 -6.99 8.19 2.67
CA VAL A 104 -6.94 6.78 3.08
C VAL A 104 -5.98 5.94 2.23
N THR A 105 -5.77 6.28 0.95
CA THR A 105 -4.77 5.61 0.11
C THR A 105 -3.34 5.97 0.52
N LEU A 106 -3.10 7.18 0.99
CA LEU A 106 -1.81 7.55 1.58
C LEU A 106 -1.52 6.71 2.82
N TRP A 107 -2.47 6.63 3.75
CA TRP A 107 -2.36 5.76 4.93
C TRP A 107 -2.19 4.29 4.54
N GLY A 108 -2.90 3.85 3.51
CA GLY A 108 -2.75 2.52 2.93
C GLY A 108 -1.32 2.26 2.45
N SER A 109 -0.72 3.20 1.72
CA SER A 109 0.67 3.09 1.23
C SER A 109 1.68 2.97 2.38
N VAL A 110 1.51 3.78 3.44
CA VAL A 110 2.34 3.67 4.66
C VAL A 110 2.16 2.31 5.32
N THR A 111 0.92 1.84 5.47
CA THR A 111 0.62 0.52 6.04
C THR A 111 1.22 -0.61 5.21
N SER A 112 1.10 -0.53 3.88
CA SER A 112 1.68 -1.50 2.94
C SER A 112 3.19 -1.59 3.09
N TRP A 113 3.87 -0.44 3.17
CA TRP A 113 5.31 -0.37 3.40
C TRP A 113 5.71 -1.01 4.73
N THR A 114 5.05 -0.61 5.83
CA THR A 114 5.37 -1.11 7.17
C THR A 114 5.18 -2.63 7.29
N VAL A 115 4.04 -3.14 6.81
CA VAL A 115 3.72 -4.58 6.84
C VAL A 115 4.68 -5.36 5.94
N GLY A 116 4.96 -4.83 4.74
CA GLY A 116 5.83 -5.49 3.78
C GLY A 116 7.29 -5.54 4.25
N THR A 117 7.84 -4.46 4.81
CA THR A 117 9.20 -4.44 5.39
C THR A 117 9.30 -5.44 6.54
N TRP A 118 8.32 -5.42 7.45
CA TRP A 118 8.29 -6.38 8.56
C TRP A 118 8.29 -7.83 8.06
N LEU A 119 7.49 -8.14 7.04
CA LEU A 119 7.42 -9.49 6.48
C LEU A 119 8.72 -9.87 5.75
N ALA A 120 9.28 -8.95 4.95
CA ALA A 120 10.52 -9.17 4.22
C ALA A 120 11.69 -9.48 5.18
N GLU A 121 11.83 -8.71 6.25
CA GLU A 121 12.83 -8.95 7.29
C GLU A 121 12.66 -10.32 7.95
N LYS A 122 11.42 -10.72 8.24
CA LYS A 122 11.14 -12.02 8.88
C LYS A 122 11.41 -13.22 8.00
N LEU A 123 11.23 -13.08 6.68
CA LEU A 123 11.33 -14.19 5.75
C LEU A 123 12.69 -14.29 5.04
N HIS A 124 13.35 -13.16 4.84
CA HIS A 124 14.50 -13.09 3.92
C HIS A 124 15.80 -12.61 4.58
N ALA A 125 15.75 -11.99 5.78
CA ALA A 125 16.96 -11.57 6.46
C ALA A 125 17.59 -12.76 7.22
N ASP A 126 18.88 -13.00 6.94
CA ASP A 126 19.65 -13.94 7.74
C ASP A 126 20.09 -13.29 9.06
N PRO A 127 20.18 -14.05 10.15
CA PRO A 127 20.79 -13.56 11.37
C PRO A 127 22.27 -13.22 11.09
N LEU A 128 22.74 -12.09 11.61
CA LEU A 128 24.15 -11.74 11.49
C LEU A 128 25.04 -12.84 12.11
N PRO A 129 26.09 -13.29 11.39
CA PRO A 129 26.98 -14.33 11.89
C PRO A 129 27.64 -13.88 13.20
N THR A 130 27.61 -14.75 14.21
CA THR A 130 28.20 -14.47 15.53
C THR A 130 29.75 -14.54 15.49
N ASP A 131 30.29 -15.30 14.54
CA ASP A 131 31.74 -15.45 14.31
C ASP A 131 31.97 -15.44 12.78
N PRO A 132 32.07 -14.24 12.16
CA PRO A 132 32.18 -14.11 10.73
C PRO A 132 33.54 -14.58 10.21
N HIS A 133 33.51 -15.52 9.26
CA HIS A 133 34.71 -15.98 8.56
C HIS A 133 34.75 -15.37 7.14
N PRO A 134 35.95 -15.06 6.64
CA PRO A 134 36.11 -14.61 5.26
C PRO A 134 35.48 -15.60 4.25
N GLY A 135 34.57 -15.10 3.41
CA GLY A 135 33.83 -15.90 2.45
C GLY A 135 32.44 -16.34 2.89
N ASP A 136 32.03 -16.10 4.13
CA ASP A 136 30.65 -16.34 4.58
C ASP A 136 29.68 -15.46 3.80
N LEU A 137 28.55 -16.07 3.36
CA LEU A 137 27.48 -15.39 2.64
C LEU A 137 26.29 -15.19 3.56
N PHE A 138 25.68 -14.01 3.52
CA PHE A 138 24.43 -13.74 4.21
C PHE A 138 23.53 -12.80 3.40
N HIS A 139 22.22 -12.94 3.59
CA HIS A 139 21.21 -12.14 2.91
C HIS A 139 20.80 -10.97 3.80
N LEU A 140 20.83 -9.78 3.22
CA LEU A 140 20.35 -8.56 3.86
C LEU A 140 19.11 -8.05 3.13
N VAL A 141 18.06 -7.77 3.90
CA VAL A 141 16.94 -6.96 3.42
C VAL A 141 17.35 -5.52 3.56
N GLU A 142 17.66 -4.89 2.42
CA GLU A 142 18.07 -3.50 2.41
C GLU A 142 16.88 -2.60 2.76
N ALA A 143 17.09 -1.65 3.68
CA ALA A 143 16.07 -0.71 4.10
C ALA A 143 15.64 0.19 2.93
N THR A 144 14.56 -0.20 2.26
CA THR A 144 13.98 0.58 1.18
C THR A 144 13.17 1.73 1.76
N ASN A 145 13.63 2.96 1.56
CA ASN A 145 12.85 4.15 1.91
C ASN A 145 12.10 4.63 0.66
N PRO A 146 10.79 4.43 0.58
CA PRO A 146 10.00 4.85 -0.57
C PRO A 146 9.88 6.37 -0.71
N GLY A 147 10.15 7.14 0.34
CA GLY A 147 10.13 8.61 0.29
C GLY A 147 8.84 9.14 -0.34
N SER A 148 9.00 9.99 -1.37
CA SER A 148 7.87 10.52 -2.16
C SER A 148 7.13 9.44 -2.96
N GLY A 149 7.69 8.24 -3.15
CA GLY A 149 7.03 7.11 -3.80
C GLY A 149 5.76 6.65 -3.09
N MET A 150 5.61 6.92 -1.78
CA MET A 150 4.36 6.68 -1.05
C MET A 150 3.16 7.45 -1.63
N LEU A 151 3.40 8.55 -2.33
CA LEU A 151 2.36 9.36 -2.96
C LEU A 151 1.84 8.77 -4.27
N VAL A 152 2.52 7.79 -4.87
CA VAL A 152 2.15 7.23 -6.17
C VAL A 152 0.76 6.59 -6.13
N GLY A 153 0.49 5.75 -5.12
CA GLY A 153 -0.83 5.16 -4.94
C GLY A 153 -1.93 6.21 -4.75
N THR A 154 -1.65 7.24 -3.96
CA THR A 154 -2.55 8.37 -3.73
C THR A 154 -2.81 9.16 -5.01
N ALA A 155 -1.76 9.54 -5.73
CA ALA A 155 -1.88 10.30 -6.97
C ALA A 155 -2.71 9.53 -8.01
N LEU A 156 -2.43 8.24 -8.19
CA LEU A 156 -3.16 7.40 -9.14
C LEU A 156 -4.61 7.17 -8.72
N ALA A 157 -4.90 7.05 -7.41
CA ALA A 157 -6.27 6.96 -6.91
C ALA A 157 -7.07 8.23 -7.22
N LEU A 158 -6.49 9.41 -6.98
CA LEU A 158 -7.13 10.70 -7.26
C LEU A 158 -7.33 10.92 -8.76
N VAL A 159 -6.32 10.61 -9.59
CA VAL A 159 -6.41 10.70 -11.05
C VAL A 159 -7.48 9.75 -11.58
N ALA A 160 -7.51 8.50 -11.10
CA ALA A 160 -8.53 7.53 -11.51
C ALA A 160 -9.95 7.98 -11.14
N TYR A 161 -10.13 8.49 -9.93
CA TYR A 161 -11.40 9.04 -9.46
C TYR A 161 -11.82 10.25 -10.32
N TRP A 162 -10.91 11.18 -10.57
CA TRP A 162 -11.15 12.38 -11.35
C TRP A 162 -11.47 12.06 -12.81
N LEU A 163 -10.69 11.19 -13.47
CA LEU A 163 -10.95 10.74 -14.83
C LEU A 163 -12.33 10.06 -14.91
N ALA A 164 -12.67 9.18 -13.98
CA ALA A 164 -13.98 8.57 -13.95
C ALA A 164 -15.11 9.62 -13.82
N ALA A 165 -14.88 10.70 -13.08
CA ALA A 165 -15.85 11.78 -12.94
C ALA A 165 -16.01 12.62 -14.21
N THR A 166 -14.97 12.75 -15.05
CA THR A 166 -15.04 13.52 -16.30
C THR A 166 -15.72 12.77 -17.44
N PHE A 167 -15.78 11.44 -17.38
CA PHE A 167 -16.38 10.59 -18.43
C PHE A 167 -17.82 10.13 -18.12
N VAL A 168 -18.40 10.56 -17.01
CA VAL A 168 -19.80 10.28 -16.68
C VAL A 168 -20.64 11.47 -17.11
N ASP A 169 -21.69 11.21 -17.91
CA ASP A 169 -22.61 12.25 -18.36
C ASP A 169 -23.35 12.88 -17.16
N PRO A 170 -23.60 14.21 -17.20
CA PRO A 170 -24.34 14.92 -16.15
C PRO A 170 -25.76 14.38 -15.92
N GLU A 171 -26.35 13.67 -16.90
CA GLU A 171 -27.69 13.11 -16.82
C GLU A 171 -27.77 11.85 -15.92
N ASP A 172 -26.62 11.29 -15.51
CA ASP A 172 -26.54 10.12 -14.63
C ASP A 172 -26.41 10.49 -13.12
N PHE A 173 -26.68 11.77 -12.76
CA PHE A 173 -26.62 12.28 -11.39
C PHE A 173 -27.99 12.38 -10.71
#